data_4844b4baa564b2cec8e194a9ec7be61c
#
_entry.id   4844b4baa564b2cec8e194a9ec7be61c
#
_cell.length_a   1.000
_cell.length_b   1.000
_cell.length_c   1.000
_cell.angle_alpha   90.00
_cell.angle_beta   90.00
_cell.angle_gamma   90.00
#
_symmetry.space_group_name_H-M   'P 1'
#
loop_
_entity.id
_entity.type
_entity.pdbx_description
1 polymer ?
#
loop_
_entity_poly.entity_id
_entity_poly.type
_entity_poly.pdbx_seq_one_letter_code
_entity_poly.pdbx_strand_id
1 'polypeptide(L)'
;GFKIVKQSEVMIIERLGRYNRTLESGINIIWPIIDKPRRIHWRSVIEPLGDNMGGSRTLFQLIDKIDLRETVYDFPRQSVITKDNVNVQINALLYFQIMDPAKSVYEIENLPDAIEKLTQTTLRNVIGELELDQTLSSRDTINAKLRTILDEATNKWGVKVNRVELQDITP
;
A
#
# COMPACT_ATOMS: atom_id res chain seq x y z
N GLY A 1 17.34 15.65 21.91
CA GLY A 1 16.84 16.36 20.72
C GLY A 1 15.32 16.42 20.66
N PHE A 2 14.83 17.37 19.89
CA PHE A 2 13.41 17.54 19.63
C PHE A 2 13.07 17.02 18.24
N LYS A 3 11.92 16.34 18.11
CA LYS A 3 11.35 15.95 16.84
C LYS A 3 9.93 16.49 16.72
N ILE A 4 9.62 17.09 15.57
CA ILE A 4 8.29 17.59 15.26
C ILE A 4 7.62 16.63 14.32
N VAL A 5 6.45 16.11 14.72
CA VAL A 5 5.65 15.20 13.92
C VAL A 5 4.38 15.93 13.50
N LYS A 6 4.11 15.96 12.18
CA LYS A 6 2.92 16.62 11.65
C LYS A 6 1.65 15.87 12.03
N GLN A 7 0.50 16.55 11.97
CA GLN A 7 -0.80 15.93 12.16
C GLN A 7 -0.99 14.80 11.12
N SER A 8 -1.58 13.68 11.55
CA SER A 8 -1.78 12.47 10.74
C SER A 8 -0.50 11.71 10.38
N GLU A 9 0.64 12.06 10.96
CA GLU A 9 1.89 11.33 10.81
C GLU A 9 2.36 10.77 12.14
N VAL A 10 3.16 9.72 12.10
CA VAL A 10 3.85 9.16 13.27
C VAL A 10 5.28 8.81 12.92
N MET A 11 6.14 8.78 13.95
CA MET A 11 7.50 8.28 13.85
C MET A 11 7.69 7.09 14.77
N ILE A 12 8.40 6.07 14.30
CA ILE A 12 8.78 4.93 15.12
C ILE A 12 10.21 5.15 15.60
N ILE A 13 10.41 5.13 16.91
CA ILE A 13 11.70 5.37 17.53
C ILE A 13 12.31 4.04 17.98
N GLU A 14 13.53 3.80 17.53
CA GLU A 14 14.35 2.70 17.99
C GLU A 14 15.40 3.21 18.96
N ARG A 15 15.60 2.45 20.05
CA ARG A 15 16.68 2.69 21.00
C ARG A 15 17.66 1.55 20.90
N LEU A 16 18.90 1.85 20.48
CA LEU A 16 19.95 0.86 20.24
C LEU A 16 19.50 -0.26 19.28
N GLY A 17 18.78 0.12 18.20
CA GLY A 17 18.28 -0.82 17.20
C GLY A 17 17.01 -1.58 17.56
N ARG A 18 16.43 -1.33 18.72
CA ARG A 18 15.18 -1.97 19.18
C ARG A 18 14.05 -0.96 19.27
N TYR A 19 12.84 -1.43 19.00
CA TYR A 19 11.64 -0.59 19.14
C TYR A 19 11.55 -0.05 20.57
N ASN A 20 11.39 1.26 20.69
CA ASN A 20 11.17 1.94 21.96
C ASN A 20 9.75 2.51 22.07
N ARG A 21 9.35 3.36 21.12
CA ARG A 21 8.04 4.00 21.12
C ARG A 21 7.67 4.55 19.75
N THR A 22 6.39 4.84 19.60
CA THR A 22 5.83 5.57 18.45
C THR A 22 5.58 7.02 18.85
N LEU A 23 6.09 7.97 18.08
CA LEU A 23 5.83 9.38 18.29
C LEU A 23 4.57 9.79 17.54
N GLU A 24 3.59 10.31 18.28
CA GLU A 24 2.39 10.88 17.71
C GLU A 24 2.61 12.33 17.28
N SER A 25 1.59 12.95 16.67
CA SER A 25 1.67 14.33 16.20
C SER A 25 2.02 15.30 17.34
N GLY A 26 2.82 16.31 17.01
CA GLY A 26 3.27 17.33 17.94
C GLY A 26 4.79 17.41 18.11
N ILE A 27 5.23 18.03 19.18
CA ILE A 27 6.65 18.16 19.52
C ILE A 27 7.01 17.01 20.47
N ASN A 28 8.02 16.22 20.08
CA ASN A 28 8.48 15.07 20.85
C ASN A 28 9.96 15.22 21.19
N ILE A 29 10.35 14.69 22.35
CA ILE A 29 11.73 14.72 22.82
C ILE A 29 12.31 13.30 22.71
N ILE A 30 13.49 13.17 22.08
CA ILE A 30 14.21 11.93 21.96
C ILE A 30 15.67 12.11 22.43
N TRP A 31 16.27 11.02 22.86
CA TRP A 31 17.69 11.01 23.23
C TRP A 31 18.55 10.94 21.97
N PRO A 32 19.36 11.98 21.64
CA PRO A 32 20.00 12.06 20.32
C PRO A 32 21.07 11.00 20.06
N ILE A 33 21.59 10.38 21.10
CA ILE A 33 22.67 9.37 20.96
C ILE A 33 22.09 7.97 20.77
N ILE A 34 21.04 7.62 21.51
CA ILE A 34 20.50 6.26 21.58
C ILE A 34 19.16 6.08 20.86
N ASP A 35 18.38 7.15 20.72
CA ASP A 35 17.08 7.11 20.05
C ASP A 35 17.21 7.57 18.59
N LYS A 36 16.74 6.75 17.66
CA LYS A 36 16.75 7.05 16.23
C LYS A 36 15.37 6.76 15.62
N PRO A 37 14.87 7.63 14.72
CA PRO A 37 13.69 7.30 13.94
C PRO A 37 13.97 6.11 13.01
N ARG A 38 13.03 5.18 12.93
CA ARG A 38 13.09 4.09 11.98
C ARG A 38 12.73 4.60 10.59
N ARG A 39 13.61 4.40 9.62
CA ARG A 39 13.34 4.71 8.21
C ARG A 39 12.66 3.55 7.54
N ILE A 40 11.71 3.86 6.69
CA ILE A 40 10.93 2.87 5.94
C ILE A 40 11.01 3.13 4.45
N HIS A 41 10.86 2.07 3.66
CA HIS A 41 10.71 2.20 2.21
C HIS A 41 9.30 2.64 1.88
N TRP A 42 9.17 3.72 1.13
CA TRP A 42 7.88 4.25 0.72
C TRP A 42 7.88 4.54 -0.77
N ARG A 43 6.75 4.30 -1.40
CA ARG A 43 6.54 4.56 -2.81
C ARG A 43 5.71 5.83 -2.96
N SER A 44 6.26 6.82 -3.67
CA SER A 44 5.53 8.03 -4.02
C SER A 44 5.37 8.12 -5.52
N VAL A 45 4.19 8.53 -5.96
CA VAL A 45 3.94 8.87 -7.37
C VAL A 45 4.16 10.36 -7.51
N ILE A 46 5.13 10.75 -8.33
CA ILE A 46 5.37 12.15 -8.65
C ILE A 46 4.72 12.44 -10.00
N GLU A 47 3.73 13.33 -10.00
CA GLU A 47 3.22 13.89 -11.23
C GLU A 47 4.26 14.86 -11.78
N PRO A 48 4.64 14.74 -13.05
CA PRO A 48 5.59 15.68 -13.64
C PRO A 48 4.97 17.07 -13.69
N LEU A 49 5.62 18.02 -13.05
CA LEU A 49 5.36 19.44 -13.23
C LEU A 49 5.90 19.85 -14.60
N GLY A 50 5.04 19.86 -15.59
CA GLY A 50 5.37 20.44 -16.89
C GLY A 50 5.25 19.49 -18.07
N ASP A 51 4.74 20.07 -19.09
CA ASP A 51 4.39 19.59 -20.42
C ASP A 51 5.28 18.50 -21.04
N ASN A 52 4.63 17.57 -21.67
CA ASN A 52 5.08 16.76 -22.81
C ASN A 52 5.75 15.40 -22.59
N MET A 53 5.73 14.79 -21.40
CA MET A 53 6.04 13.37 -21.32
C MET A 53 5.07 12.66 -20.37
N GLY A 54 4.08 12.01 -20.93
CA GLY A 54 3.04 11.28 -20.22
C GLY A 54 3.54 10.04 -19.47
N GLY A 55 4.27 10.24 -18.41
CA GLY A 55 4.70 9.16 -17.54
C GLY A 55 4.80 9.61 -16.09
N SER A 56 3.91 9.11 -15.25
CA SER A 56 4.10 9.24 -13.81
C SER A 56 5.34 8.43 -13.40
N ARG A 57 6.28 9.08 -12.74
CA ARG A 57 7.45 8.40 -12.17
C ARG A 57 7.15 7.98 -10.74
N THR A 58 7.34 6.72 -10.47
CA THR A 58 7.28 6.19 -9.12
C THR A 58 8.66 6.28 -8.49
N LEU A 59 8.77 6.98 -7.37
CA LEU A 59 9.99 7.04 -6.59
C LEU A 59 9.85 6.19 -5.33
N PHE A 60 10.86 5.38 -5.06
CA PHE A 60 11.02 4.69 -3.79
C PHE A 60 11.88 5.55 -2.88
N GLN A 61 11.38 5.88 -1.71
CA GLN A 61 12.08 6.72 -0.75
C GLN A 61 12.20 6.03 0.60
N LEU A 62 13.32 6.27 1.26
CA LEU A 62 13.45 5.97 2.69
C LEU A 62 12.95 7.18 3.47
N ILE A 63 11.89 6.99 4.23
CA ILE A 63 11.29 8.05 5.04
C ILE A 63 11.24 7.62 6.50
N ASP A 64 11.29 8.61 7.40
CA ASP A 64 11.23 8.39 8.84
C ASP A 64 9.85 8.70 9.45
N LYS A 65 8.93 9.25 8.66
CA LYS A 65 7.57 9.57 9.06
C LYS A 65 6.57 8.71 8.32
N ILE A 66 5.56 8.22 9.04
CA ILE A 66 4.49 7.38 8.50
C ILE A 66 3.21 8.19 8.45
N ASP A 67 2.60 8.28 7.27
CA ASP A 67 1.33 8.95 7.06
C ASP A 67 0.19 8.00 7.44
N LEU A 68 -0.68 8.44 8.35
CA LEU A 68 -1.84 7.68 8.82
C LEU A 68 -3.11 7.95 8.01
N ARG A 69 -3.06 8.85 7.04
CA ARG A 69 -4.21 9.13 6.17
C ARG A 69 -4.39 8.01 5.15
N GLU A 70 -5.60 7.93 4.59
CA GLU A 70 -5.86 7.03 3.48
C GLU A 70 -4.93 7.34 2.31
N THR A 71 -4.29 6.32 1.79
CA THR A 71 -3.36 6.41 0.65
C THR A 71 -3.92 5.60 -0.51
N VAL A 72 -3.78 6.13 -1.71
CA VAL A 72 -4.15 5.44 -2.94
C VAL A 72 -2.89 4.85 -3.57
N TYR A 73 -2.95 3.55 -3.83
CA TYR A 73 -1.91 2.83 -4.56
C TYR A 73 -2.44 2.49 -5.95
N ASP A 74 -1.80 3.02 -6.98
CA ASP A 74 -2.10 2.70 -8.36
C ASP A 74 -1.36 1.41 -8.74
N PHE A 75 -2.10 0.31 -8.76
CA PHE A 75 -1.56 -1.00 -9.07
C PHE A 75 -1.33 -1.11 -10.59
N PRO A 76 -0.10 -1.43 -11.02
CA PRO A 76 0.21 -1.49 -12.45
C PRO A 76 -0.57 -2.59 -13.15
N ARG A 77 -0.77 -2.41 -14.45
CA ARG A 77 -1.51 -3.35 -15.29
C ARG A 77 -0.89 -4.74 -15.22
N GLN A 78 -1.72 -5.74 -14.95
CA GLN A 78 -1.34 -7.15 -14.83
C GLN A 78 -2.05 -7.97 -15.89
N SER A 79 -1.37 -9.01 -16.36
CA SER A 79 -1.95 -10.02 -17.24
C SER A 79 -2.43 -11.19 -16.40
N VAL A 80 -3.71 -11.53 -16.49
CA VAL A 80 -4.31 -12.67 -15.80
C VAL A 80 -5.14 -13.50 -16.78
N ILE A 81 -5.29 -14.79 -16.49
CA ILE A 81 -6.03 -15.71 -17.33
C ILE A 81 -7.33 -16.08 -16.64
N THR A 82 -8.45 -15.88 -17.33
CA THR A 82 -9.79 -16.24 -16.85
C THR A 82 -10.00 -17.76 -16.86
N LYS A 83 -11.09 -18.22 -16.25
CA LYS A 83 -11.48 -19.63 -16.21
C LYS A 83 -11.65 -20.24 -17.60
N ASP A 84 -12.17 -19.47 -18.56
CA ASP A 84 -12.34 -19.86 -19.95
C ASP A 84 -11.09 -19.64 -20.81
N ASN A 85 -9.94 -19.47 -20.17
CA ASN A 85 -8.62 -19.39 -20.79
C ASN A 85 -8.41 -18.14 -21.68
N VAL A 86 -9.03 -17.02 -21.30
CA VAL A 86 -8.83 -15.74 -21.98
C VAL A 86 -7.81 -14.92 -21.19
N ASN A 87 -6.79 -14.39 -21.89
CA ASN A 87 -5.82 -13.48 -21.30
C ASN A 87 -6.43 -12.09 -21.19
N VAL A 88 -6.44 -11.53 -19.98
CA VAL A 88 -7.03 -10.23 -19.67
C VAL A 88 -6.00 -9.32 -19.03
N GLN A 89 -5.95 -8.06 -19.46
CA GLN A 89 -5.14 -7.03 -18.85
C GLN A 89 -5.98 -6.25 -17.84
N ILE A 90 -5.53 -6.18 -16.58
CA ILE A 90 -6.26 -5.53 -15.49
C ILE A 90 -5.32 -4.65 -14.69
N ASN A 91 -5.76 -3.43 -14.39
CA ASN A 91 -5.15 -2.58 -13.37
C ASN A 91 -6.19 -2.22 -12.31
N ALA A 92 -5.71 -1.82 -11.14
CA ALA A 92 -6.58 -1.54 -10.00
C ALA A 92 -6.05 -0.37 -9.18
N LEU A 93 -6.96 0.31 -8.49
CA LEU A 93 -6.63 1.27 -7.43
C LEU A 93 -6.92 0.61 -6.09
N LEU A 94 -5.98 0.72 -5.18
CA LEU A 94 -6.09 0.22 -3.83
C LEU A 94 -6.09 1.39 -2.85
N TYR A 95 -7.16 1.52 -2.06
CA TYR A 95 -7.28 2.54 -1.02
C TYR A 95 -7.00 1.88 0.32
N PHE A 96 -5.92 2.25 0.95
CA PHE A 96 -5.49 1.66 2.21
C PHE A 96 -5.04 2.71 3.22
N GLN A 97 -4.96 2.30 4.47
CA GLN A 97 -4.58 3.15 5.58
C GLN A 97 -3.77 2.34 6.59
N ILE A 98 -2.70 2.93 7.10
CA ILE A 98 -1.92 2.31 8.17
C ILE A 98 -2.62 2.57 9.49
N MET A 99 -3.03 1.50 10.18
CA MET A 99 -3.74 1.57 11.46
C MET A 99 -2.80 1.31 12.64
N ASP A 100 -1.82 0.44 12.47
CA ASP A 100 -0.81 0.13 13.48
C ASP A 100 0.59 0.35 12.89
N PRO A 101 1.19 1.54 13.08
CA PRO A 101 2.48 1.84 12.47
C PRO A 101 3.62 0.92 12.90
N ALA A 102 3.65 0.50 14.15
CA ALA A 102 4.67 -0.42 14.64
C ALA A 102 4.61 -1.76 13.90
N LYS A 103 3.42 -2.35 13.76
CA LYS A 103 3.25 -3.57 12.98
C LYS A 103 3.67 -3.40 11.51
N SER A 104 3.25 -2.31 10.87
CA SER A 104 3.55 -2.09 9.45
C SER A 104 5.05 -1.99 9.18
N VAL A 105 5.83 -1.51 10.14
CA VAL A 105 7.29 -1.37 10.01
C VAL A 105 8.03 -2.67 10.36
N TYR A 106 7.62 -3.35 11.44
CA TYR A 106 8.38 -4.49 11.96
C TYR A 106 7.91 -5.85 11.42
N GLU A 107 6.65 -5.99 11.02
CA GLU A 107 6.16 -7.23 10.40
C GLU A 107 6.61 -7.36 8.93
N ILE A 108 6.79 -6.23 8.24
CA ILE A 108 7.15 -6.20 6.82
C ILE A 108 8.25 -5.18 6.59
N GLU A 109 9.37 -5.61 6.01
CA GLU A 109 10.50 -4.74 5.67
C GLU A 109 10.14 -3.73 4.59
N ASN A 110 9.40 -4.15 3.57
CA ASN A 110 8.93 -3.30 2.45
C ASN A 110 7.43 -3.49 2.23
N LEU A 111 6.63 -2.69 2.92
CA LEU A 111 5.18 -2.79 2.88
C LEU A 111 4.58 -2.57 1.47
N PRO A 112 5.00 -1.55 0.68
CA PRO A 112 4.46 -1.38 -0.67
C PRO A 112 4.68 -2.60 -1.57
N ASP A 113 5.84 -3.20 -1.54
CA ASP A 113 6.16 -4.39 -2.31
C ASP A 113 5.32 -5.60 -1.88
N ALA A 114 5.15 -5.79 -0.57
CA ALA A 114 4.32 -6.85 -0.03
C ALA A 114 2.85 -6.71 -0.44
N ILE A 115 2.30 -5.50 -0.39
CA ILE A 115 0.93 -5.21 -0.84
C ILE A 115 0.80 -5.47 -2.35
N GLU A 116 1.78 -5.07 -3.14
CA GLU A 116 1.78 -5.30 -4.60
C GLU A 116 1.73 -6.79 -4.93
N LYS A 117 2.59 -7.58 -4.32
CA LYS A 117 2.65 -9.04 -4.54
C LYS A 117 1.37 -9.73 -4.09
N LEU A 118 0.84 -9.35 -2.93
CA LEU A 118 -0.40 -9.89 -2.41
C LEU A 118 -1.58 -9.57 -3.34
N THR A 119 -1.66 -8.32 -3.81
CA THR A 119 -2.72 -7.89 -4.74
C THR A 119 -2.64 -8.65 -6.06
N GLN A 120 -1.44 -8.83 -6.59
CA GLN A 120 -1.21 -9.58 -7.82
C GLN A 120 -1.69 -11.04 -7.70
N THR A 121 -1.33 -11.71 -6.61
CA THR A 121 -1.72 -13.09 -6.35
C THR A 121 -3.24 -13.19 -6.16
N THR A 122 -3.83 -12.26 -5.42
CA THR A 122 -5.27 -12.23 -5.16
C THR A 122 -6.07 -12.00 -6.44
N LEU A 123 -5.64 -11.05 -7.29
CA LEU A 123 -6.25 -10.82 -8.61
C LEU A 123 -6.21 -12.06 -9.47
N ARG A 124 -5.06 -12.71 -9.55
CA ARG A 124 -4.90 -13.95 -10.32
C ARG A 124 -5.87 -15.03 -9.85
N ASN A 125 -6.01 -15.21 -8.55
CA ASN A 125 -6.89 -16.23 -7.99
C ASN A 125 -8.36 -15.91 -8.21
N VAL A 126 -8.78 -14.68 -7.95
CA VAL A 126 -10.18 -14.27 -8.10
C VAL A 126 -10.63 -14.29 -9.56
N ILE A 127 -9.84 -13.69 -10.46
CA ILE A 127 -10.17 -13.64 -11.88
C ILE A 127 -10.06 -15.02 -12.54
N GLY A 128 -9.10 -15.86 -12.09
CA GLY A 128 -8.91 -17.21 -12.60
C GLY A 128 -10.08 -18.15 -12.32
N GLU A 129 -10.95 -17.82 -11.38
CA GLU A 129 -12.17 -18.57 -11.08
C GLU A 129 -13.39 -18.11 -11.87
N LEU A 130 -13.29 -17.02 -12.63
CA LEU A 130 -14.37 -16.38 -13.36
C LEU A 130 -14.17 -16.51 -14.86
N GLU A 131 -15.29 -16.59 -15.58
CA GLU A 131 -15.31 -16.46 -17.04
C GLU A 131 -15.16 -14.98 -17.43
N LEU A 132 -14.76 -14.71 -18.68
CA LEU A 132 -14.57 -13.35 -19.18
C LEU A 132 -15.83 -12.48 -18.99
N ASP A 133 -16.99 -12.99 -19.37
CA ASP A 133 -18.24 -12.27 -19.24
C ASP A 133 -18.59 -11.93 -17.79
N GLN A 134 -18.32 -12.83 -16.85
CA GLN A 134 -18.49 -12.60 -15.43
C GLN A 134 -17.52 -11.53 -14.93
N THR A 135 -16.28 -11.54 -15.39
CA THR A 135 -15.28 -10.54 -15.04
C THR A 135 -15.70 -9.15 -15.48
N LEU A 136 -16.27 -9.02 -16.69
CA LEU A 136 -16.73 -7.73 -17.23
C LEU A 136 -18.01 -7.23 -16.58
N SER A 137 -18.95 -8.14 -16.27
CA SER A 137 -20.29 -7.77 -15.78
C SER A 137 -20.38 -7.64 -14.26
N SER A 138 -19.47 -8.22 -13.50
CA SER A 138 -19.53 -8.31 -12.04
C SER A 138 -18.46 -7.50 -11.34
N ARG A 139 -18.06 -6.36 -11.92
CA ARG A 139 -16.97 -5.51 -11.41
C ARG A 139 -17.14 -5.15 -9.93
N ASP A 140 -18.32 -4.72 -9.52
CA ASP A 140 -18.59 -4.34 -8.13
C ASP A 140 -18.46 -5.50 -7.15
N THR A 141 -18.93 -6.68 -7.55
CA THR A 141 -18.80 -7.90 -6.75
C THR A 141 -17.34 -8.32 -6.62
N ILE A 142 -16.58 -8.22 -7.70
CA ILE A 142 -15.13 -8.51 -7.70
C ILE A 142 -14.38 -7.53 -6.80
N ASN A 143 -14.68 -6.24 -6.90
CA ASN A 143 -14.09 -5.20 -6.05
C ASN A 143 -14.32 -5.49 -4.57
N ALA A 144 -15.54 -5.84 -4.18
CA ALA A 144 -15.89 -6.18 -2.80
C ALA A 144 -15.17 -7.44 -2.32
N LYS A 145 -15.06 -8.46 -3.15
CA LYS A 145 -14.36 -9.70 -2.83
C LYS A 145 -12.86 -9.47 -2.65
N LEU A 146 -12.24 -8.70 -3.55
CA LEU A 146 -10.83 -8.33 -3.46
C LEU A 146 -10.56 -7.53 -2.18
N ARG A 147 -11.40 -6.55 -1.88
CA ARG A 147 -11.28 -5.77 -0.65
C ARG A 147 -11.30 -6.66 0.59
N THR A 148 -12.24 -7.57 0.70
CA THR A 148 -12.37 -8.46 1.85
C THR A 148 -11.13 -9.35 2.01
N ILE A 149 -10.66 -9.96 0.94
CA ILE A 149 -9.49 -10.85 0.97
C ILE A 149 -8.23 -10.06 1.33
N LEU A 150 -8.03 -8.90 0.71
CA LEU A 150 -6.85 -8.07 0.96
C LEU A 150 -6.86 -7.48 2.37
N ASP A 151 -8.02 -7.03 2.86
CA ASP A 151 -8.13 -6.49 4.21
C ASP A 151 -7.80 -7.56 5.27
N GLU A 152 -8.31 -8.76 5.14
CA GLU A 152 -7.99 -9.86 6.05
C GLU A 152 -6.50 -10.20 6.03
N ALA A 153 -5.89 -10.25 4.86
CA ALA A 153 -4.48 -10.60 4.72
C ALA A 153 -3.54 -9.51 5.24
N THR A 154 -3.91 -8.23 5.09
CA THR A 154 -3.08 -7.10 5.50
C THR A 154 -3.30 -6.69 6.96
N ASN A 155 -4.34 -7.17 7.60
CA ASN A 155 -4.64 -6.83 9.00
C ASN A 155 -3.47 -7.16 9.93
N LYS A 156 -2.82 -8.30 9.75
CA LYS A 156 -1.62 -8.70 10.51
C LYS A 156 -0.43 -7.74 10.34
N TRP A 157 -0.42 -6.91 9.30
CA TRP A 157 0.61 -5.91 9.04
C TRP A 157 0.23 -4.52 9.56
N GLY A 158 -0.88 -4.41 10.28
CA GLY A 158 -1.38 -3.13 10.78
C GLY A 158 -1.93 -2.23 9.68
N VAL A 159 -2.39 -2.80 8.57
CA VAL A 159 -2.93 -2.09 7.41
C VAL A 159 -4.41 -2.44 7.24
N LYS A 160 -5.21 -1.42 6.94
CA LYS A 160 -6.62 -1.57 6.58
C LYS A 160 -6.82 -1.22 5.11
N VAL A 161 -7.41 -2.12 4.36
CA VAL A 161 -7.83 -1.88 2.98
C VAL A 161 -9.28 -1.38 3.00
N ASN A 162 -9.47 -0.11 2.62
CA ASN A 162 -10.78 0.52 2.65
C ASN A 162 -11.60 0.22 1.40
N ARG A 163 -10.95 0.23 0.23
CA ARG A 163 -11.61 0.01 -1.05
C ARG A 163 -10.63 -0.49 -2.09
N VAL A 164 -11.13 -1.30 -3.01
CA VAL A 164 -10.42 -1.73 -4.21
C VAL A 164 -11.28 -1.40 -5.42
N GLU A 165 -10.69 -0.79 -6.44
CA GLU A 165 -11.37 -0.48 -7.70
C GLU A 165 -10.59 -1.03 -8.88
N LEU A 166 -11.19 -1.96 -9.61
CA LEU A 166 -10.69 -2.36 -10.90
C LEU A 166 -10.89 -1.21 -11.89
N GLN A 167 -9.83 -0.85 -12.63
CA GLN A 167 -9.88 0.27 -13.57
C GLN A 167 -10.24 -0.23 -14.96
N ASP A 168 -9.29 -0.73 -15.70
CA ASP A 168 -9.48 -1.20 -17.07
C ASP A 168 -9.39 -2.72 -17.11
N ILE A 169 -10.36 -3.34 -17.78
CA ILE A 169 -10.35 -4.78 -18.05
C ILE A 169 -10.41 -4.91 -19.56
N THR A 170 -9.29 -5.33 -20.16
CA THR A 170 -9.18 -5.48 -21.62
C THR A 170 -8.69 -6.88 -21.97
N PRO A 171 -9.40 -7.59 -22.87
CA PRO A 171 -8.94 -8.90 -23.34
C PRO A 171 -7.67 -8.84 -24.17
#